data_16fdcbed668bcae249e2a5f57bdb9b6e
#
_entry.id   16fdcbed668bcae249e2a5f57bdb9b6e
#
_cell.length_a   1.000
_cell.length_b   1.000
_cell.length_c   1.000
_cell.angle_alpha   90.00
_cell.angle_beta   90.00
_cell.angle_gamma   90.00
#
_symmetry.space_group_name_H-M   'P 1'
#
loop_
_entity.id
_entity.type
_entity.pdbx_description
1 polymer ?
#
loop_
_entity_poly.entity_id
_entity_poly.type
_entity_poly.pdbx_seq_one_letter_code
_entity_poly.pdbx_strand_id
1 'polypeptide(L)'
;SLAIKTLKLHALPKKKIKNKTVLETSIFNKILENPIGVAAGFDKNAEVYNPLFNLGFGFVEVGTITPEPQYGNPKPRVFRLEEDEALINRLGFNNSGSEEIYKRIESNKPYGLLGINIGPNKTSDNRIQDYVKCFRKFISVADYITINISSPNCLLYTSPSPRDNPAS
;
A
#
# COMPACT_ATOMS: atom_id res chain seq x y z
N SER A 1 -12.74 7.16 -0.31
CA SER A 1 -13.47 6.92 0.95
C SER A 1 -13.60 8.22 1.74
N LEU A 2 -14.54 8.30 2.69
CA LEU A 2 -14.69 9.47 3.56
C LEU A 2 -13.40 9.70 4.36
N ALA A 3 -12.78 8.65 4.89
CA ALA A 3 -11.53 8.73 5.62
C ALA A 3 -10.39 9.41 4.84
N ILE A 4 -10.19 9.03 3.56
CA ILE A 4 -9.19 9.69 2.71
C ILE A 4 -9.50 11.18 2.51
N LYS A 5 -10.79 11.54 2.31
CA LYS A 5 -11.19 12.95 2.16
C LYS A 5 -10.89 13.76 3.42
N THR A 6 -11.21 13.23 4.60
CA THR A 6 -10.94 13.87 5.89
C THR A 6 -9.45 14.05 6.12
N LEU A 7 -8.64 13.01 5.83
CA LEU A 7 -7.19 13.08 5.97
C LEU A 7 -6.54 14.10 5.01
N LYS A 8 -7.08 14.27 3.79
CA LYS A 8 -6.61 15.30 2.85
C LYS A 8 -6.82 16.74 3.34
N LEU A 9 -7.82 16.97 4.16
CA LEU A 9 -8.10 18.31 4.71
C LEU A 9 -7.07 18.78 5.75
N HIS A 10 -6.07 17.96 6.07
CA HIS A 10 -4.96 18.27 7.00
C HIS A 10 -5.41 18.75 8.38
N ALA A 11 -6.68 18.50 8.74
CA ALA A 11 -7.31 19.00 9.96
C ALA A 11 -6.86 18.26 11.24
N LEU A 12 -6.00 17.24 11.12
CA LEU A 12 -5.59 16.43 12.26
C LEU A 12 -4.27 16.95 12.83
N PRO A 13 -4.26 17.35 14.09
CA PRO A 13 -3.03 17.79 14.75
C PRO A 13 -2.05 16.60 14.87
N LYS A 14 -0.75 16.89 14.74
CA LYS A 14 0.29 15.88 14.97
C LYS A 14 0.16 15.33 16.39
N LYS A 15 -0.11 14.02 16.51
CA LYS A 15 -0.22 13.37 17.81
C LYS A 15 1.17 13.24 18.44
N LYS A 16 1.37 13.86 19.61
CA LYS A 16 2.58 13.67 20.42
C LYS A 16 2.49 12.33 21.15
N ILE A 17 3.39 11.41 20.86
CA ILE A 17 3.52 10.14 21.60
C ILE A 17 4.28 10.45 22.90
N LYS A 18 3.67 10.15 24.07
CA LYS A 18 4.22 10.52 25.38
C LYS A 18 5.43 9.68 25.82
N ASN A 19 5.58 8.45 25.37
CA ASN A 19 6.65 7.53 25.77
C ASN A 19 7.41 7.00 24.54
N LYS A 20 8.09 7.90 23.84
CA LYS A 20 8.80 7.59 22.59
C LYS A 20 9.82 6.45 22.76
N THR A 21 10.65 6.49 23.79
CA THR A 21 11.77 5.57 24.01
C THR A 21 11.36 4.11 24.22
N VAL A 22 10.18 3.85 24.80
CA VAL A 22 9.68 2.48 25.06
C VAL A 22 9.16 1.81 23.78
N LEU A 23 8.65 2.61 22.83
CA LEU A 23 8.06 2.12 21.58
C LEU A 23 9.01 2.24 20.39
N GLU A 24 10.15 2.90 20.57
CA GLU A 24 11.13 3.08 19.50
C GLU A 24 11.66 1.74 19.01
N THR A 25 11.74 1.61 17.71
CA THR A 25 12.36 0.47 17.04
C THR A 25 13.15 0.96 15.83
N SER A 26 14.06 0.15 15.35
CA SER A 26 14.84 0.50 14.16
C SER A 26 14.61 -0.50 13.04
N ILE A 27 14.45 0.03 11.83
CA ILE A 27 14.34 -0.75 10.60
C ILE A 27 15.02 0.02 9.45
N PHE A 28 15.77 -0.65 8.60
CA PHE A 28 16.51 -0.04 7.49
C PHE A 28 17.38 1.15 7.92
N ASN A 29 18.04 1.06 9.05
CA ASN A 29 18.86 2.14 9.67
C ASN A 29 18.07 3.44 9.98
N LYS A 30 16.74 3.35 10.05
CA LYS A 30 15.86 4.44 10.49
C LYS A 30 15.23 4.12 11.83
N ILE A 31 15.16 5.11 12.72
CA ILE A 31 14.46 4.99 13.99
C ILE A 31 12.98 5.34 13.76
N LEU A 32 12.11 4.41 14.13
CA LEU A 32 10.66 4.60 14.13
C LEU A 32 10.19 4.96 15.53
N GLU A 33 9.28 5.92 15.66
CA GLU A 33 8.69 6.29 16.96
C GLU A 33 7.87 5.13 17.58
N ASN A 34 7.44 4.16 16.78
CA ASN A 34 6.77 2.93 17.19
C ASN A 34 6.70 1.92 16.03
N PRO A 35 6.47 0.62 16.30
CA PRO A 35 6.44 -0.44 15.28
C PRO A 35 5.09 -0.56 14.56
N ILE A 36 4.13 0.32 14.79
CA ILE A 36 2.80 0.23 14.18
C ILE A 36 2.76 1.02 12.88
N GLY A 37 2.41 0.36 11.78
CA GLY A 37 2.29 0.99 10.48
C GLY A 37 0.93 0.79 9.83
N VAL A 38 0.73 1.48 8.70
CA VAL A 38 -0.43 1.30 7.83
C VAL A 38 -0.01 0.45 6.64
N ALA A 39 -0.69 -0.69 6.46
CA ALA A 39 -0.44 -1.59 5.34
C ALA A 39 -1.00 -1.06 4.02
N ALA A 40 -0.45 -1.55 2.90
CA ALA A 40 -0.98 -1.29 1.56
C ALA A 40 -2.47 -1.63 1.46
N GLY A 41 -3.18 -0.87 0.64
CA GLY A 41 -4.63 -1.02 0.44
C GLY A 41 -5.46 0.09 1.07
N PHE A 42 -4.98 0.76 2.11
CA PHE A 42 -5.63 1.94 2.67
C PHE A 42 -5.38 3.18 1.80
N ASP A 43 -4.12 3.55 1.59
CA ASP A 43 -3.71 4.65 0.72
C ASP A 43 -3.16 4.11 -0.62
N LYS A 44 -4.08 3.77 -1.51
CA LYS A 44 -3.73 3.13 -2.79
C LYS A 44 -2.98 4.04 -3.77
N ASN A 45 -3.15 5.36 -3.61
CA ASN A 45 -2.66 6.36 -4.55
C ASN A 45 -1.64 7.33 -3.93
N ALA A 46 -1.11 7.02 -2.75
CA ALA A 46 -0.21 7.91 -2.01
C ALA A 46 -0.81 9.32 -1.83
N GLU A 47 -2.05 9.39 -1.36
CA GLU A 47 -2.77 10.65 -1.20
C GLU A 47 -2.71 11.19 0.23
N VAL A 48 -2.44 10.32 1.23
CA VAL A 48 -2.58 10.66 2.66
C VAL A 48 -1.49 10.07 3.56
N TYR A 49 -0.35 9.60 3.01
CA TYR A 49 0.74 9.04 3.82
C TYR A 49 1.30 10.06 4.84
N ASN A 50 1.49 11.33 4.49
CA ASN A 50 1.93 12.36 5.44
C ASN A 50 0.91 12.65 6.54
N PRO A 51 -0.39 12.82 6.28
CA PRO A 51 -1.42 12.81 7.30
C PRO A 51 -1.41 11.57 8.22
N LEU A 52 -1.10 10.37 7.69
CA LEU A 52 -1.00 9.16 8.50
C LEU A 52 0.20 9.22 9.47
N PHE A 53 1.36 9.73 9.04
CA PHE A 53 2.46 10.00 9.96
C PHE A 53 2.07 11.00 11.07
N ASN A 54 1.29 12.02 10.73
CA ASN A 54 0.77 12.97 11.73
C ASN A 54 -0.17 12.33 12.76
N LEU A 55 -0.86 11.26 12.41
CA LEU A 55 -1.65 10.45 13.35
C LEU A 55 -0.80 9.60 14.30
N GLY A 56 0.51 9.48 14.03
CA GLY A 56 1.47 8.77 14.87
C GLY A 56 1.82 7.36 14.39
N PHE A 57 1.51 6.98 13.15
CA PHE A 57 2.02 5.74 12.59
C PHE A 57 3.53 5.82 12.36
N GLY A 58 4.28 4.78 12.75
CA GLY A 58 5.72 4.71 12.61
C GLY A 58 6.17 4.54 11.16
N PHE A 59 5.37 3.85 10.35
CA PHE A 59 5.61 3.70 8.91
C PHE A 59 4.29 3.59 8.13
N VAL A 60 4.35 3.84 6.83
CA VAL A 60 3.18 3.74 5.94
C VAL A 60 3.58 3.02 4.67
N GLU A 61 2.79 2.03 4.25
CA GLU A 61 2.91 1.37 2.96
C GLU A 61 1.75 1.78 2.06
N VAL A 62 2.07 2.35 0.89
CA VAL A 62 1.09 2.78 -0.11
C VAL A 62 0.97 1.76 -1.25
N GLY A 63 -0.15 1.75 -1.94
CA GLY A 63 -0.40 0.85 -3.07
C GLY A 63 -1.51 -0.17 -2.77
N THR A 64 -1.61 -1.24 -3.55
CA THR A 64 -0.70 -1.74 -4.61
C THR A 64 -0.77 -0.83 -5.84
N ILE A 65 0.39 -0.47 -6.38
CA ILE A 65 0.56 0.38 -7.55
C ILE A 65 0.89 -0.49 -8.75
N THR A 66 0.23 -0.23 -9.87
CA THR A 66 0.49 -0.88 -11.16
C THR A 66 1.15 0.11 -12.14
N PRO A 67 1.89 -0.33 -13.17
CA PRO A 67 2.46 0.56 -14.16
C PRO A 67 1.45 1.55 -14.74
N GLU A 68 0.35 1.01 -15.28
CA GLU A 68 -0.75 1.80 -15.83
C GLU A 68 -1.90 1.96 -14.85
N PRO A 69 -2.72 3.01 -14.98
CA PRO A 69 -3.94 3.17 -14.18
C PRO A 69 -4.86 1.95 -14.29
N GLN A 70 -5.50 1.57 -13.19
CA GLN A 70 -6.38 0.42 -13.15
C GLN A 70 -7.59 0.67 -12.27
N TYR A 71 -8.80 0.49 -12.82
CA TYR A 71 -10.05 0.73 -12.07
C TYR A 71 -10.40 -0.38 -11.09
N GLY A 72 -9.76 -1.55 -11.24
CA GLY A 72 -10.05 -2.74 -10.46
C GLY A 72 -11.28 -3.50 -10.98
N ASN A 73 -11.76 -4.45 -10.17
CA ASN A 73 -12.89 -5.29 -10.54
C ASN A 73 -14.22 -4.52 -10.52
N PRO A 74 -15.25 -4.97 -11.28
CA PRO A 74 -16.59 -4.40 -11.23
C PRO A 74 -17.19 -4.41 -9.82
N LYS A 75 -18.04 -3.44 -9.52
CA LYS A 75 -18.82 -3.41 -8.27
C LYS A 75 -20.07 -4.32 -8.39
N PRO A 76 -20.54 -4.92 -7.26
CA PRO A 76 -20.01 -4.85 -5.92
C PRO A 76 -18.71 -5.63 -5.77
N ARG A 77 -17.76 -5.13 -4.99
CA ARG A 77 -16.43 -5.72 -4.82
C ARG A 77 -15.91 -5.73 -3.37
N VAL A 78 -16.79 -5.39 -2.44
CA VAL A 78 -16.59 -5.49 -0.99
C VAL A 78 -17.88 -6.00 -0.39
N PHE A 79 -17.81 -7.08 0.38
CA PHE A 79 -18.95 -7.74 1.00
C PHE A 79 -18.70 -7.87 2.49
N ARG A 80 -19.68 -7.46 3.31
CA ARG A 80 -19.65 -7.61 4.76
C ARG A 80 -20.43 -8.84 5.12
N LEU A 81 -19.85 -9.72 5.90
CA LEU A 81 -20.48 -10.91 6.46
C LEU A 81 -20.70 -10.61 7.95
N GLU A 82 -21.87 -10.05 8.28
CA GLU A 82 -22.14 -9.54 9.63
C GLU A 82 -22.19 -10.67 10.67
N GLU A 83 -22.76 -11.82 10.30
CA GLU A 83 -22.83 -12.99 11.18
C GLU A 83 -21.46 -13.59 11.53
N ASP A 84 -20.49 -13.50 10.59
CA ASP A 84 -19.14 -14.03 10.76
C ASP A 84 -18.14 -12.94 11.20
N GLU A 85 -18.60 -11.71 11.42
CA GLU A 85 -17.76 -10.53 11.67
C GLU A 85 -16.60 -10.38 10.65
N ALA A 86 -16.84 -10.77 9.39
CA ALA A 86 -15.84 -10.88 8.36
C ALA A 86 -16.08 -9.94 7.16
N LEU A 87 -15.05 -9.78 6.35
CA LEU A 87 -15.10 -8.94 5.15
C LEU A 87 -14.42 -9.65 3.98
N ILE A 88 -15.16 -9.86 2.90
CA ILE A 88 -14.63 -10.36 1.63
C ILE A 88 -14.43 -9.19 0.69
N ASN A 89 -13.28 -9.14 0.00
CA ASN A 89 -13.07 -8.16 -1.06
C ASN A 89 -12.47 -8.79 -2.31
N ARG A 90 -12.76 -8.15 -3.45
CA ARG A 90 -12.16 -8.43 -4.76
C ARG A 90 -11.84 -7.11 -5.47
N LEU A 91 -11.05 -6.26 -4.82
CA LEU A 91 -10.82 -4.88 -5.29
C LEU A 91 -10.09 -4.80 -6.63
N GLY A 92 -9.11 -5.70 -6.89
CA GLY A 92 -8.41 -5.79 -8.18
C GLY A 92 -7.41 -4.66 -8.42
N PHE A 93 -6.64 -4.27 -7.39
CA PHE A 93 -5.56 -3.27 -7.46
C PHE A 93 -5.96 -1.94 -8.12
N ASN A 94 -7.10 -1.39 -7.73
CA ASN A 94 -7.53 -0.10 -8.24
C ASN A 94 -6.59 1.02 -7.77
N ASN A 95 -5.97 1.71 -8.74
CA ASN A 95 -5.02 2.80 -8.50
C ASN A 95 -4.88 3.70 -9.73
N SER A 96 -4.25 4.87 -9.55
CA SER A 96 -4.05 5.89 -10.59
C SER A 96 -2.86 5.64 -11.51
N GLY A 97 -2.15 4.51 -11.34
CA GLY A 97 -0.95 4.19 -12.11
C GLY A 97 0.33 4.82 -11.53
N SER A 98 1.45 4.24 -11.93
CA SER A 98 2.76 4.56 -11.36
C SER A 98 3.19 6.00 -11.64
N GLU A 99 2.85 6.57 -12.79
CA GLU A 99 3.27 7.91 -13.19
C GLU A 99 2.67 9.01 -12.30
N GLU A 100 1.36 8.97 -12.10
CA GLU A 100 0.67 9.96 -11.28
C GLU A 100 1.08 9.84 -9.80
N ILE A 101 1.22 8.60 -9.31
CA ILE A 101 1.59 8.35 -7.92
C ILE A 101 3.04 8.78 -7.65
N TYR A 102 3.97 8.52 -8.58
CA TYR A 102 5.35 8.98 -8.47
C TYR A 102 5.43 10.51 -8.36
N LYS A 103 4.78 11.24 -9.28
CA LYS A 103 4.73 12.72 -9.24
C LYS A 103 4.21 13.24 -7.91
N ARG A 104 3.21 12.57 -7.34
CA ARG A 104 2.63 12.96 -6.04
C ARG A 104 3.63 12.78 -4.90
N ILE A 105 4.35 11.66 -4.87
CA ILE A 105 5.37 11.41 -3.83
C ILE A 105 6.57 12.34 -4.01
N GLU A 106 7.00 12.57 -5.25
CA GLU A 106 8.12 13.46 -5.56
C GLU A 106 7.83 14.91 -5.14
N SER A 107 6.60 15.39 -5.39
CA SER A 107 6.17 16.75 -5.02
C SER A 107 5.89 16.94 -3.53
N ASN A 108 5.65 15.88 -2.78
CA ASN A 108 5.31 15.92 -1.36
C ASN A 108 6.11 14.87 -0.59
N LYS A 109 7.36 15.19 -0.26
CA LYS A 109 8.29 14.23 0.38
C LYS A 109 7.70 13.61 1.66
N PRO A 110 7.89 12.29 1.88
CA PRO A 110 7.40 11.63 3.08
C PRO A 110 8.14 12.09 4.34
N TYR A 111 7.40 12.27 5.43
CA TYR A 111 7.94 12.67 6.74
C TYR A 111 8.53 11.50 7.52
N GLY A 112 8.22 10.28 7.15
CA GLY A 112 8.63 9.06 7.81
C GLY A 112 8.97 7.95 6.83
N LEU A 113 9.07 6.73 7.32
CA LEU A 113 9.41 5.55 6.52
C LEU A 113 8.25 5.18 5.60
N LEU A 114 8.46 5.34 4.30
CA LEU A 114 7.48 5.05 3.25
C LEU A 114 7.83 3.75 2.51
N GLY A 115 6.94 2.76 2.62
CA GLY A 115 6.93 1.57 1.78
C GLY A 115 6.06 1.74 0.54
N ILE A 116 6.46 1.12 -0.56
CA ILE A 116 5.67 1.10 -1.80
C ILE A 116 5.39 -0.33 -2.22
N ASN A 117 4.11 -0.69 -2.25
CA ASN A 117 3.64 -1.99 -2.70
C ASN A 117 3.36 -1.92 -4.20
N ILE A 118 3.99 -2.82 -4.97
CA ILE A 118 3.87 -2.86 -6.43
C ILE A 118 3.28 -4.19 -6.91
N GLY A 119 2.54 -4.12 -8.00
CA GLY A 119 1.93 -5.28 -8.65
C GLY A 119 1.76 -5.07 -10.15
N PRO A 120 1.47 -6.14 -10.90
CA PRO A 120 1.27 -6.05 -12.34
C PRO A 120 -0.13 -5.56 -12.68
N ASN A 121 -0.30 -5.01 -13.87
CA ASN A 121 -1.63 -4.75 -14.41
C ASN A 121 -2.36 -6.07 -14.70
N LYS A 122 -3.69 -6.05 -14.56
CA LYS A 122 -4.55 -7.21 -14.80
C LYS A 122 -4.42 -7.74 -16.23
N THR A 123 -4.28 -6.85 -17.20
CA THR A 123 -4.19 -7.13 -18.63
C THR A 123 -2.77 -7.22 -19.15
N SER A 124 -1.77 -7.31 -18.25
CA SER A 124 -0.37 -7.37 -18.66
C SER A 124 0.00 -8.73 -19.23
N ASP A 125 0.61 -8.72 -20.41
CA ASP A 125 1.18 -9.91 -21.04
C ASP A 125 2.54 -10.29 -20.43
N ASN A 126 3.24 -9.30 -19.83
CA ASN A 126 4.54 -9.51 -19.18
C ASN A 126 4.56 -8.91 -17.77
N ARG A 127 4.08 -9.69 -16.80
CA ARG A 127 3.96 -9.27 -15.40
C ARG A 127 5.30 -8.99 -14.73
N ILE A 128 6.34 -9.74 -15.09
CA ILE A 128 7.69 -9.52 -14.56
C ILE A 128 8.17 -8.12 -14.98
N GLN A 129 7.95 -7.75 -16.23
CA GLN A 129 8.31 -6.42 -16.71
C GLN A 129 7.54 -5.30 -16.00
N ASP A 130 6.31 -5.55 -15.60
CA ASP A 130 5.52 -4.58 -14.81
C ASP A 130 6.12 -4.33 -13.43
N TYR A 131 6.58 -5.37 -12.74
CA TYR A 131 7.33 -5.22 -11.49
C TYR A 131 8.62 -4.43 -11.70
N VAL A 132 9.38 -4.75 -12.75
CA VAL A 132 10.64 -4.05 -13.07
C VAL A 132 10.40 -2.57 -13.35
N LYS A 133 9.35 -2.22 -14.11
CA LYS A 133 8.96 -0.83 -14.39
C LYS A 133 8.65 -0.07 -13.11
N CYS A 134 7.78 -0.62 -12.27
CA CYS A 134 7.42 0.01 -10.99
C CYS A 134 8.64 0.10 -10.05
N PHE A 135 9.43 -0.97 -9.92
CA PHE A 135 10.62 -0.98 -9.08
C PHE A 135 11.59 0.14 -9.47
N ARG A 136 11.95 0.23 -10.75
CA ARG A 136 12.86 1.28 -11.25
C ARG A 136 12.33 2.69 -11.01
N LYS A 137 11.02 2.88 -11.12
CA LYS A 137 10.39 4.18 -10.91
C LYS A 137 10.44 4.61 -9.45
N PHE A 138 10.20 3.69 -8.51
CA PHE A 138 10.01 4.05 -7.10
C PHE A 138 11.24 3.87 -6.21
N ILE A 139 12.30 3.20 -6.68
CA ILE A 139 13.48 2.91 -5.85
C ILE A 139 14.16 4.17 -5.28
N SER A 140 14.04 5.31 -5.95
CA SER A 140 14.62 6.58 -5.50
C SER A 140 13.79 7.34 -4.47
N VAL A 141 12.53 6.97 -4.28
CA VAL A 141 11.58 7.68 -3.41
C VAL A 141 10.98 6.81 -2.30
N ALA A 142 11.22 5.50 -2.34
CA ALA A 142 10.77 4.54 -1.35
C ALA A 142 11.90 4.17 -0.38
N ASP A 143 11.55 3.90 0.87
CA ASP A 143 12.48 3.30 1.84
C ASP A 143 12.56 1.78 1.68
N TYR A 144 11.46 1.15 1.25
CA TYR A 144 11.41 -0.25 0.84
C TYR A 144 10.33 -0.46 -0.21
N ILE A 145 10.43 -1.56 -0.95
CA ILE A 145 9.45 -1.95 -1.95
C ILE A 145 8.94 -3.35 -1.63
N THR A 146 7.62 -3.49 -1.59
CA THR A 146 6.93 -4.78 -1.43
C THR A 146 6.47 -5.28 -2.79
N ILE A 147 6.96 -6.45 -3.20
CA ILE A 147 6.53 -7.13 -4.42
C ILE A 147 5.30 -7.99 -4.10
N ASN A 148 4.14 -7.57 -4.55
CA ASN A 148 2.88 -8.25 -4.26
C ASN A 148 2.60 -9.37 -5.27
N ILE A 149 3.00 -10.58 -4.94
CA ILE A 149 2.84 -11.77 -5.78
C ILE A 149 1.67 -12.67 -5.37
N SER A 150 1.08 -12.43 -4.22
CA SER A 150 0.15 -13.38 -3.57
C SER A 150 -1.30 -12.91 -3.50
N SER A 151 -1.63 -11.73 -4.01
CA SER A 151 -3.00 -11.23 -3.92
C SER A 151 -3.94 -11.95 -4.89
N PRO A 152 -4.96 -12.66 -4.39
CA PRO A 152 -5.96 -13.31 -5.23
C PRO A 152 -6.85 -12.31 -5.99
N ASN A 153 -6.80 -11.06 -5.61
CA ASN A 153 -7.54 -9.97 -6.24
C ASN A 153 -6.96 -9.50 -7.58
N CYS A 154 -5.71 -9.85 -7.85
CA CYS A 154 -5.11 -9.78 -9.17
C CYS A 154 -5.14 -11.19 -9.74
N LEU A 155 -5.72 -11.42 -10.91
CA LEU A 155 -5.94 -12.74 -11.56
C LEU A 155 -4.64 -13.55 -11.79
N LEU A 156 -3.83 -13.72 -10.74
CA LEU A 156 -2.62 -14.53 -10.70
C LEU A 156 -2.87 -15.95 -10.20
N TYR A 157 -4.13 -16.38 -10.20
CA TYR A 157 -4.52 -17.75 -9.80
C TYR A 157 -4.02 -18.85 -10.74
N THR A 158 -3.07 -18.58 -11.60
CA THR A 158 -2.43 -19.61 -12.42
C THR A 158 -1.10 -20.12 -11.87
N SER A 159 -0.61 -19.52 -10.79
CA SER A 159 0.56 -20.06 -10.08
C SER A 159 0.10 -20.50 -8.69
N PRO A 160 0.04 -21.83 -8.42
CA PRO A 160 -0.31 -22.32 -7.09
C PRO A 160 0.65 -21.73 -6.07
N SER A 161 0.11 -21.12 -5.00
CA SER A 161 0.89 -20.73 -3.84
C SER A 161 1.56 -21.99 -3.27
N PRO A 162 2.78 -21.91 -2.70
CA PRO A 162 3.34 -23.03 -1.96
C PRO A 162 2.45 -23.58 -0.84
N ARG A 163 1.43 -22.79 -0.40
CA ARG A 163 0.40 -23.22 0.56
C ARG A 163 -0.72 -24.05 -0.07
N ASP A 164 -0.89 -23.97 -1.40
CA ASP A 164 -1.97 -24.67 -2.12
C ASP A 164 -1.51 -26.04 -2.66
N ASN A 165 -0.23 -26.37 -2.52
CA ASN A 165 0.27 -27.72 -2.72
C ASN A 165 0.13 -28.49 -1.40
N PRO A 166 -0.83 -29.40 -1.25
CA PRO A 166 -0.77 -30.38 -0.18
C PRO A 166 0.53 -31.16 -0.37
N ALA A 167 1.37 -31.12 0.66
CA ALA A 167 2.55 -31.99 0.70
C ALA A 167 2.10 -33.42 0.46
N SER A 168 2.49 -34.00 -0.67
CA SER A 168 2.42 -35.42 -0.95
C SER A 168 3.35 -36.20 -0.02
#